data_0ad0bab34463af77e11d3c73ce06b36d
#
_entry.id   0ad0bab34463af77e11d3c73ce06b36d
#
_cell.length_a   1.000
_cell.length_b   1.000
_cell.length_c   1.000
_cell.angle_alpha   90.00
_cell.angle_beta   90.00
_cell.angle_gamma   90.00
#
_symmetry.space_group_name_H-M   'P 1'
#
loop_
_entity.id
_entity.type
_entity.pdbx_description
1 polymer ?
#
loop_
_entity_poly.entity_id
_entity_poly.type
_entity_poly.pdbx_seq_one_letter_code
_entity_poly.pdbx_strand_id
1 'polypeptide(L)'
;MAVAEPLKIGIAAEPYPPFASPDASGNWVGWEVDLINAVCAAGEMECVITPVAWEGIIPSLTGGQIDAIMASMSITAERMQTIDFSDKYYNTPTVIVTAKGSGLTPDAAGMAGKIIGVQVSTVHEAYAQKHFTDAAEIKTYQTTDEGFQDLAAGRIDASQADSIAIDAFLASDAGKACCESIGAVADDKDVLGLGVGVGLRKGEDELKAKFNAAIAKVLADGTYDAISKPYFSASIYGD
;
A
#
# COMPACT_ATOMS: atom_id res chain seq x y z
N MET A 1 24.59 26.32 15.61
CA MET A 1 23.30 26.10 14.97
C MET A 1 22.89 24.69 15.38
N ALA A 2 21.71 24.51 15.95
CA ALA A 2 21.18 23.15 16.19
C ALA A 2 20.94 22.52 14.80
N VAL A 3 21.55 21.38 14.53
CA VAL A 3 21.21 20.57 13.36
C VAL A 3 19.79 20.06 13.64
N ALA A 4 18.85 20.33 12.73
CA ALA A 4 17.51 19.79 12.86
C ALA A 4 17.62 18.24 12.85
N GLU A 5 16.87 17.57 13.71
CA GLU A 5 16.83 16.11 13.66
C GLU A 5 16.20 15.65 12.34
N PRO A 6 16.71 14.57 11.71
CA PRO A 6 16.13 14.02 10.51
C PRO A 6 14.66 13.62 10.73
N LEU A 7 13.80 13.89 9.75
CA LEU A 7 12.41 13.44 9.74
C LEU A 7 12.35 11.92 9.67
N LYS A 8 11.67 11.30 10.60
CA LYS A 8 11.44 9.85 10.64
C LYS A 8 10.26 9.50 9.74
N ILE A 9 10.56 8.92 8.59
CA ILE A 9 9.54 8.47 7.63
C ILE A 9 9.16 7.02 7.96
N GLY A 10 7.97 6.83 8.49
CA GLY A 10 7.42 5.51 8.80
C GLY A 10 7.06 4.74 7.53
N ILE A 11 7.62 3.53 7.40
CA ILE A 11 7.21 2.52 6.43
C ILE A 11 6.66 1.30 7.18
N ALA A 12 5.87 0.44 6.51
CA ALA A 12 5.47 -0.83 7.11
C ALA A 12 6.70 -1.72 7.34
N ALA A 13 6.78 -2.34 8.53
CA ALA A 13 7.84 -3.31 8.84
C ALA A 13 7.62 -4.66 8.13
N GLU A 14 6.40 -4.89 7.66
CA GLU A 14 6.01 -6.04 6.85
C GLU A 14 6.49 -5.81 5.40
N PRO A 15 7.22 -6.77 4.79
CA PRO A 15 7.62 -6.65 3.40
C PRO A 15 6.42 -6.51 2.46
N TYR A 16 6.47 -5.52 1.58
CA TYR A 16 5.42 -5.25 0.59
C TYR A 16 6.04 -4.96 -0.78
N PRO A 17 6.61 -5.99 -1.45
CA PRO A 17 7.24 -5.81 -2.75
C PRO A 17 6.19 -5.49 -3.84
N PRO A 18 6.52 -4.65 -4.85
CA PRO A 18 7.84 -4.05 -5.09
C PRO A 18 8.02 -2.68 -4.39
N PHE A 19 7.13 -2.29 -3.48
CA PHE A 19 7.11 -0.97 -2.84
C PHE A 19 8.22 -0.82 -1.80
N ALA A 20 8.24 -1.68 -0.78
CA ALA A 20 9.26 -1.68 0.26
C ALA A 20 9.50 -3.10 0.79
N SER A 21 10.75 -3.52 0.85
CA SER A 21 11.16 -4.79 1.46
C SER A 21 12.63 -4.76 1.85
N PRO A 22 13.07 -5.54 2.84
CA PRO A 22 14.49 -5.64 3.16
C PRO A 22 15.24 -6.43 2.09
N ASP A 23 16.42 -5.96 1.72
CA ASP A 23 17.40 -6.72 0.92
C ASP A 23 18.10 -7.80 1.77
N ALA A 24 19.00 -8.58 1.15
CA ALA A 24 19.77 -9.60 1.84
C ALA A 24 20.68 -9.07 2.96
N SER A 25 20.95 -7.77 2.98
CA SER A 25 21.76 -7.07 3.99
C SER A 25 20.91 -6.42 5.08
N GLY A 26 19.58 -6.48 4.93
CA GLY A 26 18.61 -5.87 5.84
C GLY A 26 18.32 -4.39 5.55
N ASN A 27 18.83 -3.83 4.44
CA ASN A 27 18.48 -2.46 4.03
C ASN A 27 17.11 -2.47 3.35
N TRP A 28 16.31 -1.44 3.61
CA TRP A 28 15.05 -1.26 2.93
C TRP A 28 15.27 -0.77 1.49
N VAL A 29 14.65 -1.45 0.55
CA VAL A 29 14.72 -1.18 -0.89
C VAL A 29 13.33 -1.32 -1.52
N GLY A 30 13.14 -0.74 -2.68
CA GLY A 30 11.91 -0.83 -3.46
C GLY A 30 11.48 0.54 -3.95
N TRP A 31 10.42 0.55 -4.76
CA TRP A 31 9.96 1.76 -5.43
C TRP A 31 9.59 2.89 -4.46
N GLU A 32 8.87 2.57 -3.39
CA GLU A 32 8.43 3.58 -2.42
C GLU A 32 9.61 4.12 -1.60
N VAL A 33 10.62 3.27 -1.34
CA VAL A 33 11.88 3.70 -0.72
C VAL A 33 12.63 4.69 -1.62
N ASP A 34 12.71 4.40 -2.93
CA ASP A 34 13.30 5.31 -3.91
C ASP A 34 12.52 6.63 -4.00
N LEU A 35 11.19 6.55 -3.96
CA LEU A 35 10.32 7.74 -3.94
C LEU A 35 10.51 8.56 -2.67
N ILE A 36 10.59 7.95 -1.48
CA ILE A 36 10.88 8.63 -0.21
C ILE A 36 12.16 9.44 -0.35
N ASN A 37 13.23 8.81 -0.82
CA ASN A 37 14.53 9.47 -0.99
C ASN A 37 14.44 10.66 -1.97
N ALA A 38 13.74 10.49 -3.09
CA ALA A 38 13.56 11.52 -4.10
C ALA A 38 12.71 12.70 -3.59
N VAL A 39 11.61 12.42 -2.89
CA VAL A 39 10.72 13.45 -2.31
C VAL A 39 11.45 14.22 -1.20
N CYS A 40 12.18 13.54 -0.32
CA CYS A 40 12.95 14.19 0.72
C CYS A 40 14.04 15.10 0.14
N ALA A 41 14.77 14.63 -0.88
CA ALA A 41 15.77 15.44 -1.57
C ALA A 41 15.13 16.66 -2.28
N ALA A 42 14.01 16.48 -2.97
CA ALA A 42 13.29 17.53 -3.67
C ALA A 42 12.76 18.62 -2.72
N GLY A 43 12.36 18.22 -1.50
CA GLY A 43 11.87 19.09 -0.43
C GLY A 43 12.95 19.67 0.48
N GLU A 44 14.25 19.39 0.20
CA GLU A 44 15.38 19.78 1.06
C GLU A 44 15.17 19.32 2.52
N MET A 45 14.65 18.09 2.70
CA MET A 45 14.39 17.46 3.99
C MET A 45 15.44 16.38 4.24
N GLU A 46 16.02 16.35 5.44
CA GLU A 46 16.79 15.21 5.92
C GLU A 46 15.80 14.15 6.45
N CYS A 47 15.78 12.97 5.85
CA CYS A 47 14.85 11.92 6.22
C CYS A 47 15.58 10.63 6.62
N VAL A 48 14.98 9.89 7.54
CA VAL A 48 15.41 8.54 7.92
C VAL A 48 14.23 7.57 7.86
N ILE A 49 14.40 6.47 7.14
CA ILE A 49 13.38 5.43 7.03
C ILE A 49 13.28 4.70 8.37
N THR A 50 12.08 4.61 8.89
CA THR A 50 11.78 4.04 10.22
C THR A 50 10.69 2.96 10.07
N PRO A 51 11.05 1.67 10.07
CA PRO A 51 10.07 0.59 9.98
C PRO A 51 9.20 0.52 11.23
N VAL A 52 7.89 0.42 11.05
CA VAL A 52 6.87 0.32 12.10
C VAL A 52 5.85 -0.73 11.68
N ALA A 53 5.40 -1.59 12.61
CA ALA A 53 4.34 -2.54 12.32
C ALA A 53 3.09 -1.82 11.75
N TRP A 54 2.50 -2.35 10.69
CA TRP A 54 1.39 -1.72 9.97
C TRP A 54 0.25 -1.30 10.88
N GLU A 55 -0.21 -2.19 11.77
CA GLU A 55 -1.30 -1.87 12.70
C GLU A 55 -0.97 -0.74 13.69
N GLY A 56 0.32 -0.53 13.95
CA GLY A 56 0.83 0.49 14.86
C GLY A 56 1.27 1.79 14.20
N ILE A 57 1.21 1.91 12.87
CA ILE A 57 1.86 3.02 12.16
C ILE A 57 1.14 4.37 12.39
N ILE A 58 -0.19 4.41 12.36
CA ILE A 58 -0.96 5.63 12.70
C ILE A 58 -0.78 6.02 14.17
N PRO A 59 -0.90 5.11 15.17
CA PRO A 59 -0.52 5.40 16.55
C PRO A 59 0.91 5.92 16.72
N SER A 60 1.88 5.38 15.97
CA SER A 60 3.27 5.85 16.03
C SER A 60 3.44 7.28 15.48
N LEU A 61 2.68 7.63 14.44
CA LEU A 61 2.64 9.01 13.92
C LEU A 61 2.02 9.97 14.94
N THR A 62 0.83 9.66 15.44
CA THR A 62 0.13 10.53 16.39
C THR A 62 0.85 10.63 17.73
N GLY A 63 1.58 9.58 18.12
CA GLY A 63 2.45 9.54 19.32
C GLY A 63 3.81 10.20 19.14
N GLY A 64 4.15 10.71 17.94
CA GLY A 64 5.42 11.41 17.67
C GLY A 64 6.65 10.48 17.60
N GLN A 65 6.47 9.19 17.39
CA GLN A 65 7.57 8.24 17.18
C GLN A 65 8.12 8.31 15.76
N ILE A 66 7.27 8.67 14.80
CA ILE A 66 7.59 8.99 13.41
C ILE A 66 6.96 10.34 13.05
N ASP A 67 7.45 10.98 11.99
CA ASP A 67 7.03 12.34 11.58
C ASP A 67 6.12 12.34 10.35
N ALA A 68 6.22 11.31 9.51
CA ALA A 68 5.35 11.10 8.36
C ALA A 68 5.22 9.60 8.09
N ILE A 69 4.16 9.20 7.39
CA ILE A 69 3.94 7.83 6.91
C ILE A 69 4.04 7.84 5.39
N MET A 70 4.97 7.06 4.82
CA MET A 70 4.98 6.68 3.40
C MET A 70 5.06 5.15 3.33
N ALA A 71 3.90 4.51 3.31
CA ALA A 71 3.74 3.06 3.48
C ALA A 71 2.54 2.54 2.67
N SER A 72 2.39 3.01 1.44
CA SER A 72 1.26 2.63 0.58
C SER A 72 -0.12 2.86 1.23
N MET A 73 -0.23 3.92 2.04
CA MET A 73 -1.42 4.21 2.82
C MET A 73 -2.45 5.01 2.02
N SER A 74 -3.61 4.41 1.75
CA SER A 74 -4.71 5.05 1.03
C SER A 74 -5.30 6.21 1.81
N ILE A 75 -5.60 7.30 1.11
CA ILE A 75 -6.28 8.50 1.63
C ILE A 75 -7.77 8.18 1.77
N THR A 76 -8.25 7.91 2.98
CA THR A 76 -9.66 7.62 3.26
C THR A 76 -10.26 8.62 4.22
N ALA A 77 -11.58 8.83 4.12
CA ALA A 77 -12.33 9.69 5.05
C ALA A 77 -12.20 9.23 6.50
N GLU A 78 -12.12 7.92 6.75
CA GLU A 78 -11.93 7.34 8.08
C GLU A 78 -10.56 7.74 8.65
N ARG A 79 -9.47 7.52 7.91
CA ARG A 79 -8.11 7.88 8.35
C ARG A 79 -7.95 9.37 8.54
N MET A 80 -8.60 10.18 7.69
CA MET A 80 -8.62 11.63 7.80
C MET A 80 -9.34 12.16 9.05
N GLN A 81 -10.05 11.33 9.82
CA GLN A 81 -10.54 11.74 11.14
C GLN A 81 -9.39 11.87 12.15
N THR A 82 -8.33 11.08 11.99
CA THR A 82 -7.21 10.97 12.95
C THR A 82 -5.93 11.66 12.46
N ILE A 83 -5.62 11.58 11.17
CA ILE A 83 -4.40 12.14 10.56
C ILE A 83 -4.76 12.97 9.34
N ASP A 84 -3.81 13.77 8.85
CA ASP A 84 -3.91 14.45 7.56
C ASP A 84 -3.09 13.70 6.49
N PHE A 85 -3.31 14.07 5.23
CA PHE A 85 -2.59 13.52 4.10
C PHE A 85 -2.06 14.61 3.17
N SER A 86 -0.97 14.32 2.50
CA SER A 86 -0.53 15.05 1.32
C SER A 86 -1.47 14.82 0.12
N ASP A 87 -1.18 15.46 -1.00
CA ASP A 87 -1.69 15.04 -2.30
C ASP A 87 -1.22 13.61 -2.58
N LYS A 88 -1.97 12.88 -3.44
CA LYS A 88 -1.62 11.51 -3.79
C LYS A 88 -0.28 11.46 -4.52
N TYR A 89 0.46 10.35 -4.32
CA TYR A 89 1.67 10.07 -5.10
C TYR A 89 1.54 8.79 -5.95
N TYR A 90 0.56 7.93 -5.71
CA TYR A 90 0.13 6.89 -6.66
C TYR A 90 -1.32 6.46 -6.41
N ASN A 91 -1.88 5.68 -7.34
CA ASN A 91 -3.19 5.05 -7.20
C ASN A 91 -3.24 3.76 -8.01
N THR A 92 -3.59 2.65 -7.38
CA THR A 92 -3.73 1.35 -8.02
C THR A 92 -5.07 0.72 -7.68
N PRO A 93 -5.68 -0.03 -8.60
CA PRO A 93 -6.94 -0.72 -8.31
C PRO A 93 -6.74 -1.84 -7.28
N THR A 94 -7.78 -2.08 -6.49
CA THR A 94 -7.91 -3.29 -5.67
C THR A 94 -8.34 -4.45 -6.55
N VAL A 95 -7.62 -5.57 -6.46
CA VAL A 95 -7.78 -6.74 -7.31
C VAL A 95 -7.96 -8.00 -6.46
N ILE A 96 -8.62 -9.01 -6.99
CA ILE A 96 -8.72 -10.34 -6.38
C ILE A 96 -7.87 -11.33 -7.18
N VAL A 97 -7.10 -12.15 -6.47
CA VAL A 97 -6.34 -13.29 -6.98
C VAL A 97 -6.92 -14.59 -6.43
N THR A 98 -7.01 -15.60 -7.28
CA THR A 98 -7.58 -16.94 -6.96
C THR A 98 -6.70 -18.03 -7.54
N ALA A 99 -7.00 -19.29 -7.21
CA ALA A 99 -6.42 -20.41 -7.92
C ALA A 99 -6.80 -20.39 -9.41
N LYS A 100 -5.87 -20.78 -10.28
CA LYS A 100 -6.10 -20.88 -11.73
C LYS A 100 -7.30 -21.74 -12.06
N GLY A 101 -8.13 -21.24 -12.99
CA GLY A 101 -9.32 -21.97 -13.46
C GLY A 101 -10.43 -22.07 -12.42
N SER A 102 -10.41 -21.22 -11.38
CA SER A 102 -11.45 -21.20 -10.33
C SER A 102 -12.84 -20.86 -10.89
N GLY A 103 -12.89 -20.06 -11.97
CA GLY A 103 -14.14 -19.55 -12.54
C GLY A 103 -14.87 -18.54 -11.65
N LEU A 104 -14.20 -18.02 -10.60
CA LEU A 104 -14.76 -17.02 -9.71
C LEU A 104 -14.77 -15.63 -10.36
N THR A 105 -15.66 -14.76 -9.89
CA THR A 105 -15.72 -13.34 -10.30
C THR A 105 -15.48 -12.44 -9.08
N PRO A 106 -14.93 -11.21 -9.26
CA PRO A 106 -14.56 -10.34 -8.16
C PRO A 106 -15.76 -9.54 -7.60
N ASP A 107 -16.84 -10.24 -7.35
CA ASP A 107 -18.10 -9.71 -6.82
C ASP A 107 -18.72 -10.65 -5.77
N ALA A 108 -19.73 -10.18 -5.04
CA ALA A 108 -20.36 -10.94 -3.98
C ALA A 108 -20.95 -12.29 -4.45
N ALA A 109 -21.42 -12.37 -5.68
CA ALA A 109 -21.98 -13.61 -6.23
C ALA A 109 -20.86 -14.63 -6.52
N GLY A 110 -19.75 -14.19 -7.11
CA GLY A 110 -18.60 -15.05 -7.36
C GLY A 110 -17.87 -15.49 -6.10
N MET A 111 -17.92 -14.68 -5.02
CA MET A 111 -17.31 -14.99 -3.74
C MET A 111 -18.23 -15.74 -2.77
N ALA A 112 -19.47 -16.10 -3.17
CA ALA A 112 -20.42 -16.76 -2.30
C ALA A 112 -19.89 -18.11 -1.76
N GLY A 113 -19.87 -18.25 -0.44
CA GLY A 113 -19.37 -19.44 0.26
C GLY A 113 -17.86 -19.67 0.18
N LYS A 114 -17.09 -18.63 -0.16
CA LYS A 114 -15.63 -18.65 -0.29
C LYS A 114 -14.94 -18.02 0.93
N ILE A 115 -13.66 -18.33 1.09
CA ILE A 115 -12.79 -17.70 2.11
C ILE A 115 -11.89 -16.70 1.38
N ILE A 116 -12.00 -15.42 1.74
CA ILE A 116 -11.21 -14.32 1.18
C ILE A 116 -10.18 -13.88 2.21
N GLY A 117 -8.90 -13.94 1.85
CA GLY A 117 -7.79 -13.42 2.66
C GLY A 117 -7.52 -11.95 2.39
N VAL A 118 -7.33 -11.18 3.45
CA VAL A 118 -6.97 -9.75 3.42
C VAL A 118 -5.98 -9.41 4.53
N GLN A 119 -5.16 -8.40 4.33
CA GLN A 119 -4.33 -7.89 5.42
C GLN A 119 -5.18 -7.03 6.36
N VAL A 120 -4.99 -7.21 7.67
CA VAL A 120 -5.70 -6.48 8.73
C VAL A 120 -5.47 -4.97 8.65
N SER A 121 -6.46 -4.17 9.04
CA SER A 121 -6.40 -2.69 9.09
C SER A 121 -6.11 -2.02 7.74
N THR A 122 -6.44 -2.71 6.63
CA THR A 122 -6.32 -2.17 5.27
C THR A 122 -7.66 -1.77 4.69
N VAL A 123 -7.63 -0.99 3.61
CA VAL A 123 -8.83 -0.70 2.80
C VAL A 123 -9.39 -1.96 2.14
N HIS A 124 -8.54 -2.98 1.92
CA HIS A 124 -8.93 -4.27 1.36
C HIS A 124 -9.79 -5.05 2.36
N GLU A 125 -9.41 -5.05 3.65
CA GLU A 125 -10.24 -5.63 4.70
C GLU A 125 -11.59 -4.90 4.82
N ALA A 126 -11.55 -3.56 4.89
CA ALA A 126 -12.77 -2.75 4.98
C ALA A 126 -13.70 -2.98 3.78
N TYR A 127 -13.13 -3.09 2.56
CA TYR A 127 -13.90 -3.40 1.36
C TYR A 127 -14.52 -4.79 1.42
N ALA A 128 -13.74 -5.80 1.76
CA ALA A 128 -14.21 -7.17 1.87
C ALA A 128 -15.32 -7.31 2.92
N GLN A 129 -15.16 -6.66 4.08
CA GLN A 129 -16.18 -6.62 5.13
C GLN A 129 -17.46 -5.92 4.65
N LYS A 130 -17.36 -4.82 3.91
CA LYS A 130 -18.54 -4.09 3.43
C LYS A 130 -19.29 -4.83 2.32
N HIS A 131 -18.56 -5.44 1.38
CA HIS A 131 -19.15 -5.94 0.14
C HIS A 131 -19.28 -7.46 0.08
N PHE A 132 -18.53 -8.22 0.90
CA PHE A 132 -18.49 -9.67 0.81
C PHE A 132 -18.92 -10.42 2.08
N THR A 133 -19.05 -9.78 3.25
CA THR A 133 -19.36 -10.46 4.52
C THR A 133 -20.66 -11.30 4.48
N ASP A 134 -21.67 -10.84 3.75
CA ASP A 134 -22.93 -11.60 3.61
C ASP A 134 -22.79 -12.82 2.68
N ALA A 135 -21.74 -12.88 1.88
CA ALA A 135 -21.55 -13.93 0.88
C ALA A 135 -20.35 -14.84 1.20
N ALA A 136 -19.30 -14.33 1.82
CA ALA A 136 -18.02 -14.98 2.00
C ALA A 136 -17.51 -14.91 3.46
N GLU A 137 -16.61 -15.82 3.83
CA GLU A 137 -15.81 -15.69 5.05
C GLU A 137 -14.61 -14.76 4.78
N ILE A 138 -14.39 -13.74 5.63
CA ILE A 138 -13.24 -12.86 5.55
C ILE A 138 -12.21 -13.31 6.57
N LYS A 139 -11.04 -13.76 6.09
CA LYS A 139 -9.91 -14.17 6.92
C LYS A 139 -8.82 -13.11 6.89
N THR A 140 -8.48 -12.58 8.06
CA THR A 140 -7.46 -11.54 8.20
C THR A 140 -6.08 -12.14 8.48
N TYR A 141 -5.04 -11.49 7.96
CA TYR A 141 -3.63 -11.83 8.12
C TYR A 141 -2.83 -10.61 8.56
N GLN A 142 -1.70 -10.83 9.23
CA GLN A 142 -0.82 -9.74 9.61
C GLN A 142 -0.10 -9.14 8.38
N THR A 143 0.21 -9.97 7.40
CA THR A 143 0.87 -9.57 6.16
C THR A 143 0.07 -10.02 4.94
N THR A 144 0.20 -9.30 3.83
CA THR A 144 -0.39 -9.71 2.54
C THR A 144 0.22 -11.04 2.07
N ASP A 145 1.52 -11.26 2.33
CA ASP A 145 2.23 -12.48 1.92
C ASP A 145 1.71 -13.73 2.61
N GLU A 146 1.32 -13.68 3.89
CA GLU A 146 0.67 -14.80 4.59
C GLU A 146 -0.62 -15.21 3.88
N GLY A 147 -1.43 -14.23 3.43
CA GLY A 147 -2.64 -14.50 2.63
C GLY A 147 -2.31 -15.16 1.30
N PHE A 148 -1.27 -14.70 0.60
CA PHE A 148 -0.82 -15.31 -0.65
C PHE A 148 -0.30 -16.73 -0.46
N GLN A 149 0.42 -17.00 0.62
CA GLN A 149 0.90 -18.36 0.95
C GLN A 149 -0.28 -19.29 1.27
N ASP A 150 -1.30 -18.81 2.00
CA ASP A 150 -2.50 -19.59 2.28
C ASP A 150 -3.31 -19.87 1.01
N LEU A 151 -3.41 -18.91 0.09
CA LEU A 151 -4.01 -19.11 -1.22
C LEU A 151 -3.25 -20.18 -2.03
N ALA A 152 -1.93 -20.04 -2.15
CA ALA A 152 -1.09 -20.99 -2.88
C ALA A 152 -1.17 -22.42 -2.31
N ALA A 153 -1.40 -22.54 -1.00
CA ALA A 153 -1.58 -23.82 -0.31
C ALA A 153 -3.04 -24.34 -0.34
N GLY A 154 -3.99 -23.61 -0.94
CA GLY A 154 -5.39 -23.98 -1.01
C GLY A 154 -6.14 -23.92 0.32
N ARG A 155 -5.66 -23.11 1.28
CA ARG A 155 -6.30 -22.91 2.58
C ARG A 155 -7.36 -21.80 2.58
N ILE A 156 -7.33 -20.95 1.56
CA ILE A 156 -8.35 -19.95 1.23
C ILE A 156 -8.63 -20.00 -0.27
N ASP A 157 -9.76 -19.44 -0.70
CA ASP A 157 -10.20 -19.47 -2.10
C ASP A 157 -9.72 -18.25 -2.89
N ALA A 158 -9.56 -17.11 -2.23
CA ALA A 158 -9.18 -15.85 -2.85
C ALA A 158 -8.32 -14.99 -1.90
N SER A 159 -7.54 -14.07 -2.44
CA SER A 159 -6.89 -13.00 -1.67
C SER A 159 -7.11 -11.67 -2.38
N GLN A 160 -7.28 -10.58 -1.60
CA GLN A 160 -7.55 -9.24 -2.11
C GLN A 160 -6.45 -8.28 -1.65
N ALA A 161 -5.86 -7.56 -2.60
CA ALA A 161 -4.80 -6.59 -2.38
C ALA A 161 -4.72 -5.58 -3.53
N ASP A 162 -3.75 -4.66 -3.48
CA ASP A 162 -3.38 -3.82 -4.61
C ASP A 162 -2.95 -4.64 -5.81
N SER A 163 -3.30 -4.18 -7.01
CA SER A 163 -2.95 -4.84 -8.27
C SER A 163 -1.45 -5.09 -8.41
N ILE A 164 -0.62 -4.13 -8.01
CA ILE A 164 0.85 -4.23 -8.12
C ILE A 164 1.41 -5.30 -7.18
N ALA A 165 0.89 -5.42 -5.96
CA ALA A 165 1.31 -6.47 -5.04
C ALA A 165 0.88 -7.86 -5.55
N ILE A 166 -0.31 -7.97 -6.12
CA ILE A 166 -0.78 -9.20 -6.76
C ILE A 166 0.07 -9.54 -7.99
N ASP A 167 0.41 -8.58 -8.83
CA ASP A 167 1.29 -8.79 -9.99
C ASP A 167 2.67 -9.30 -9.56
N ALA A 168 3.24 -8.74 -8.49
CA ALA A 168 4.50 -9.20 -7.92
C ALA A 168 4.39 -10.65 -7.39
N PHE A 169 3.32 -10.98 -6.70
CA PHE A 169 3.04 -12.36 -6.27
C PHE A 169 2.91 -13.31 -7.47
N LEU A 170 2.10 -12.95 -8.48
CA LEU A 170 1.90 -13.76 -9.68
C LEU A 170 3.19 -13.92 -10.52
N ALA A 171 4.16 -13.01 -10.37
CA ALA A 171 5.48 -13.14 -10.98
C ALA A 171 6.41 -14.09 -10.20
N SER A 172 6.11 -14.44 -8.96
CA SER A 172 6.85 -15.41 -8.16
C SER A 172 6.64 -16.86 -8.64
N ASP A 173 7.48 -17.78 -8.23
CA ASP A 173 7.32 -19.20 -8.58
C ASP A 173 6.02 -19.79 -8.01
N ALA A 174 5.66 -19.42 -6.77
CA ALA A 174 4.43 -19.87 -6.13
C ALA A 174 3.20 -19.34 -6.89
N GLY A 175 3.13 -18.02 -7.14
CA GLY A 175 2.02 -17.40 -7.86
C GLY A 175 1.87 -17.92 -9.28
N LYS A 176 2.98 -18.06 -10.02
CA LYS A 176 2.99 -18.67 -11.36
C LYS A 176 2.45 -20.09 -11.38
N ALA A 177 2.72 -20.86 -10.34
CA ALA A 177 2.27 -22.25 -10.27
C ALA A 177 0.79 -22.37 -9.97
N CYS A 178 0.26 -21.55 -9.03
CA CYS A 178 -1.08 -21.74 -8.47
C CYS A 178 -2.16 -20.85 -9.06
N CYS A 179 -1.83 -19.61 -9.40
CA CYS A 179 -2.81 -18.55 -9.22
C CYS A 179 -2.95 -17.66 -10.45
N GLU A 180 -4.08 -16.92 -10.51
CA GLU A 180 -4.38 -15.92 -11.53
C GLU A 180 -5.21 -14.78 -10.92
N SER A 181 -5.06 -13.59 -11.48
CA SER A 181 -5.93 -12.46 -11.17
C SER A 181 -7.27 -12.63 -11.88
N ILE A 182 -8.36 -12.41 -11.15
CA ILE A 182 -9.71 -12.41 -11.72
C ILE A 182 -10.24 -10.98 -11.95
N GLY A 183 -9.39 -9.97 -11.75
CA GLY A 183 -9.69 -8.57 -12.06
C GLY A 183 -9.96 -7.72 -10.84
N ALA A 184 -10.25 -6.45 -11.12
CA ALA A 184 -10.52 -5.44 -10.11
C ALA A 184 -11.92 -5.61 -9.53
N VAL A 185 -12.05 -5.30 -8.24
CA VAL A 185 -13.35 -5.13 -7.58
C VAL A 185 -14.04 -3.84 -8.08
N ALA A 186 -15.34 -3.72 -7.84
CA ALA A 186 -16.06 -2.48 -8.14
C ALA A 186 -15.49 -1.31 -7.31
N ASP A 187 -15.37 -0.14 -7.94
CA ASP A 187 -14.85 1.05 -7.26
C ASP A 187 -15.80 1.48 -6.12
N ASP A 188 -15.21 1.75 -4.97
CA ASP A 188 -15.88 2.32 -3.79
C ASP A 188 -14.91 3.33 -3.14
N LYS A 189 -14.93 4.56 -3.62
CA LYS A 189 -14.01 5.63 -3.17
C LYS A 189 -14.16 5.96 -1.68
N ASP A 190 -15.32 5.71 -1.09
CA ASP A 190 -15.54 5.94 0.33
C ASP A 190 -14.72 4.96 1.19
N VAL A 191 -14.46 3.75 0.67
CA VAL A 191 -13.69 2.70 1.35
C VAL A 191 -12.26 2.61 0.84
N LEU A 192 -12.08 2.52 -0.48
CA LEU A 192 -10.77 2.33 -1.10
C LEU A 192 -9.92 3.61 -1.11
N GLY A 193 -10.58 4.77 -0.97
CA GLY A 193 -9.91 6.07 -0.90
C GLY A 193 -9.67 6.70 -2.26
N LEU A 194 -8.88 7.78 -2.24
CA LEU A 194 -8.60 8.65 -3.39
C LEU A 194 -7.15 8.49 -3.91
N GLY A 195 -6.56 7.34 -3.70
CA GLY A 195 -5.14 7.09 -3.96
C GLY A 195 -4.33 7.10 -2.67
N VAL A 196 -3.02 6.97 -2.80
CA VAL A 196 -2.05 6.85 -1.70
C VAL A 196 -1.34 8.16 -1.48
N GLY A 197 -1.26 8.60 -0.24
CA GLY A 197 -0.62 9.87 0.14
C GLY A 197 0.28 9.74 1.37
N VAL A 198 1.06 10.77 1.64
CA VAL A 198 1.89 10.86 2.85
C VAL A 198 0.99 11.17 4.04
N GLY A 199 0.95 10.26 5.02
CA GLY A 199 0.22 10.50 6.27
C GLY A 199 0.99 11.44 7.19
N LEU A 200 0.30 12.41 7.78
CA LEU A 200 0.86 13.47 8.61
C LEU A 200 0.01 13.69 9.87
N ARG A 201 0.60 14.17 10.95
CA ARG A 201 -0.21 14.62 12.10
C ARG A 201 -1.08 15.79 11.71
N LYS A 202 -2.27 15.87 12.30
CA LYS A 202 -3.16 17.01 12.10
C LYS A 202 -2.51 18.31 12.57
N GLY A 203 -2.69 19.35 11.76
CA GLY A 203 -2.18 20.69 12.05
C GLY A 203 -0.71 20.91 11.65
N GLU A 204 -0.06 19.94 11.02
CA GLU A 204 1.30 20.10 10.46
C GLU A 204 1.25 20.63 9.03
N ASP A 205 0.53 21.73 8.82
CA ASP A 205 0.25 22.30 7.50
C ASP A 205 1.52 22.70 6.74
N GLU A 206 2.56 23.17 7.45
CA GLU A 206 3.86 23.51 6.83
C GLU A 206 4.57 22.26 6.28
N LEU A 207 4.58 21.16 7.05
CA LEU A 207 5.18 19.90 6.62
C LEU A 207 4.38 19.29 5.46
N LYS A 208 3.05 19.34 5.54
CA LYS A 208 2.16 18.94 4.44
C LYS A 208 2.44 19.71 3.16
N ALA A 209 2.58 21.03 3.25
CA ALA A 209 2.90 21.88 2.10
C ALA A 209 4.27 21.54 1.49
N LYS A 210 5.27 21.20 2.33
CA LYS A 210 6.59 20.75 1.86
C LYS A 210 6.50 19.42 1.10
N PHE A 211 5.78 18.43 1.62
CA PHE A 211 5.58 17.16 0.94
C PHE A 211 4.84 17.36 -0.39
N ASN A 212 3.77 18.15 -0.42
CA ASN A 212 3.02 18.44 -1.65
C ASN A 212 3.92 19.11 -2.71
N ALA A 213 4.71 20.12 -2.32
CA ALA A 213 5.62 20.77 -3.24
C ALA A 213 6.72 19.82 -3.76
N ALA A 214 7.24 18.95 -2.89
CA ALA A 214 8.24 17.96 -3.27
C ALA A 214 7.67 16.89 -4.22
N ILE A 215 6.49 16.35 -3.92
CA ILE A 215 5.77 15.41 -4.79
C ILE A 215 5.50 16.05 -6.16
N ALA A 216 4.95 17.27 -6.19
CA ALA A 216 4.71 17.98 -7.44
C ALA A 216 5.99 18.20 -8.25
N LYS A 217 7.11 18.47 -7.58
CA LYS A 217 8.42 18.66 -8.24
C LYS A 217 8.93 17.37 -8.87
N VAL A 218 8.95 16.25 -8.13
CA VAL A 218 9.42 14.96 -8.68
C VAL A 218 8.55 14.44 -9.82
N LEU A 219 7.24 14.76 -9.80
CA LEU A 219 6.33 14.47 -10.91
C LEU A 219 6.65 15.33 -12.13
N ALA A 220 6.90 16.63 -11.93
CA ALA A 220 7.09 17.59 -13.03
C ALA A 220 8.45 17.48 -13.72
N ASP A 221 9.51 17.12 -13.00
CA ASP A 221 10.89 17.08 -13.52
C ASP A 221 11.28 15.70 -14.10
N GLY A 222 10.37 14.73 -14.10
CA GLY A 222 10.57 13.38 -14.64
C GLY A 222 11.29 12.42 -13.68
N THR A 223 11.62 12.84 -12.47
CA THR A 223 12.23 11.97 -11.44
C THR A 223 11.31 10.81 -11.10
N TYR A 224 10.00 11.06 -10.95
CA TYR A 224 9.00 10.03 -10.68
C TYR A 224 9.00 8.92 -11.75
N ASP A 225 9.02 9.31 -13.02
CA ASP A 225 9.05 8.34 -14.13
C ASP A 225 10.37 7.57 -14.16
N ALA A 226 11.49 8.25 -13.88
CA ALA A 226 12.81 7.62 -13.87
C ALA A 226 12.92 6.54 -12.79
N ILE A 227 12.42 6.79 -11.56
CA ILE A 227 12.42 5.81 -10.47
C ILE A 227 11.35 4.72 -10.65
N SER A 228 10.25 5.01 -11.36
CA SER A 228 9.16 4.04 -11.59
C SER A 228 9.49 3.01 -12.68
N LYS A 229 10.22 3.41 -13.70
CA LYS A 229 10.54 2.60 -14.87
C LYS A 229 11.19 1.23 -14.58
N PRO A 230 12.09 1.07 -13.57
CA PRO A 230 12.62 -0.24 -13.22
C PRO A 230 11.60 -1.20 -12.61
N TYR A 231 10.52 -0.69 -12.04
CA TYR A 231 9.54 -1.47 -11.29
C TYR A 231 8.25 -1.72 -12.06
N PHE A 232 7.83 -0.78 -12.90
CA PHE A 232 6.50 -0.81 -13.54
C PHE A 232 6.59 -0.60 -15.04
N SER A 233 5.76 -1.34 -15.78
CA SER A 233 5.63 -1.21 -17.24
C SER A 233 4.76 -0.03 -17.68
N ALA A 234 3.95 0.53 -16.76
CA ALA A 234 3.07 1.66 -16.98
C ALA A 234 3.07 2.58 -15.76
N SER A 235 2.60 3.82 -15.92
CA SER A 235 2.45 4.74 -14.80
C SER A 235 1.44 4.19 -13.78
N ILE A 236 1.80 4.27 -12.50
CA ILE A 236 0.92 3.92 -11.37
C ILE A 236 0.33 5.16 -10.69
N TYR A 237 0.58 6.36 -11.23
CA TYR A 237 0.02 7.58 -10.66
C TYR A 237 -1.51 7.57 -10.68
N GLY A 238 -2.10 6.94 -11.70
CA GLY A 238 -3.54 6.85 -11.86
C GLY A 238 -4.19 8.19 -12.25
N ASP A 239 -5.50 8.17 -12.45
CA ASP A 239 -6.32 9.34 -12.78
C ASP A 239 -6.65 10.18 -11.54
#